data_b41ce55e24882aecf1bd46a3a2ef2808
#
_entry.id   b41ce55e24882aecf1bd46a3a2ef2808
#
_cell.length_a   1.000
_cell.length_b   1.000
_cell.length_c   1.000
_cell.angle_alpha   90.00
_cell.angle_beta   90.00
_cell.angle_gamma   90.00
#
_symmetry.space_group_name_H-M   'P 1'
#
loop_
_entity.id
_entity.type
_entity.pdbx_description
1 polymer ?
#
loop_
_entity_poly.entity_id
_entity_poly.type
_entity_poly.pdbx_seq_one_letter_code
_entity_poly.pdbx_strand_id
1 'polypeptide(L)'
;YNELMRQQLGDDHICEIPRMEKYGSVVSASRVRRAIEANSLWQAIELVPSSTIPYIIAHLATRALQAELDTTPKPGLVDKRDNGAHRDMDHALMLRSIRALHPYFIRLAQLGCSSPQPPHDDIVRIGIEAERAMFEATGGVNTYKGALFSMGLAVIAAGGAALCHNTNAMSSSIAALASRFPVTKGTHGSEAKTKACLKGALDNARDGYRMLFEAWLPFYETCVESADPYALHKTLLRIMCALDD
;
A
#
# COMPACT_ATOMS: atom_id res chain seq x y z
N TYR A 1 0.05 39.35 -0.16
CA TYR A 1 1.36 38.85 -0.57
C TYR A 1 1.72 39.35 -1.97
N ASN A 2 0.87 39.12 -2.98
CA ASN A 2 1.12 39.52 -4.35
C ASN A 2 1.29 41.06 -4.50
N GLU A 3 0.51 41.83 -3.75
CA GLU A 3 0.60 43.32 -3.76
C GLU A 3 1.93 43.80 -3.17
N LEU A 4 2.41 43.16 -2.09
CA LEU A 4 3.73 43.45 -1.52
C LEU A 4 4.87 43.11 -2.51
N MET A 5 4.73 42.02 -3.24
CA MET A 5 5.70 41.60 -4.26
C MET A 5 5.72 42.58 -5.44
N ARG A 6 4.55 43.09 -5.88
CA ARG A 6 4.46 44.10 -6.94
C ARG A 6 5.14 45.42 -6.52
N GLN A 7 4.93 45.83 -5.27
CA GLN A 7 5.59 47.02 -4.74
C GLN A 7 7.11 46.91 -4.67
N GLN A 8 7.63 45.70 -4.43
CA GLN A 8 9.06 45.44 -4.28
C GLN A 8 9.78 45.18 -5.60
N LEU A 9 9.13 44.45 -6.53
CA LEU A 9 9.76 43.94 -7.76
C LEU A 9 9.27 44.63 -9.03
N GLY A 10 8.17 45.36 -8.98
CA GLY A 10 7.49 45.94 -10.15
C GLY A 10 6.56 44.95 -10.83
N ASP A 11 5.50 45.44 -11.47
CA ASP A 11 4.45 44.65 -12.11
C ASP A 11 4.98 43.74 -13.23
N ASP A 12 5.99 44.19 -13.96
CA ASP A 12 6.57 43.45 -15.10
C ASP A 12 7.33 42.19 -14.68
N HIS A 13 7.64 42.05 -13.40
CA HIS A 13 8.37 40.88 -12.85
C HIS A 13 7.46 39.87 -12.14
N ILE A 14 6.13 40.11 -12.14
CA ILE A 14 5.17 39.26 -11.44
C ILE A 14 4.17 38.66 -12.42
N CYS A 15 4.17 37.34 -12.52
CA CYS A 15 3.13 36.58 -13.21
C CYS A 15 2.21 35.92 -12.19
N GLU A 16 0.96 36.35 -12.15
CA GLU A 16 -0.06 35.66 -11.34
C GLU A 16 -0.61 34.47 -12.09
N ILE A 17 -0.37 33.27 -11.56
CA ILE A 17 -0.97 32.05 -12.08
C ILE A 17 -2.27 31.82 -11.32
N PRO A 18 -3.44 31.76 -12.00
CA PRO A 18 -4.71 31.46 -11.35
C PRO A 18 -4.65 30.09 -10.72
N ARG A 19 -5.23 29.94 -9.52
CA ARG A 19 -5.34 28.65 -8.86
C ARG A 19 -6.27 27.74 -9.65
N MET A 20 -5.84 26.49 -9.81
CA MET A 20 -6.69 25.48 -10.42
C MET A 20 -7.96 25.28 -9.60
N GLU A 21 -9.11 25.24 -10.26
CA GLU A 21 -10.40 24.91 -9.67
C GLU A 21 -10.86 23.55 -10.18
N LYS A 22 -11.44 22.77 -9.30
CA LYS A 22 -12.05 21.49 -9.63
C LYS A 22 -13.27 21.26 -8.76
N TYR A 23 -14.38 20.89 -9.40
CA TYR A 23 -15.69 20.73 -8.72
C TYR A 23 -16.14 22.01 -7.99
N GLY A 24 -16.00 23.18 -8.64
CA GLY A 24 -16.44 24.45 -8.08
C GLY A 24 -15.63 24.96 -6.88
N SER A 25 -14.46 24.41 -6.63
CA SER A 25 -13.62 24.80 -5.50
C SER A 25 -12.14 24.84 -5.88
N VAL A 26 -11.41 25.79 -5.30
CA VAL A 26 -9.97 25.92 -5.48
C VAL A 26 -9.24 24.67 -4.99
N VAL A 27 -8.34 24.13 -5.82
CA VAL A 27 -7.42 23.06 -5.42
C VAL A 27 -6.37 23.65 -4.49
N SER A 28 -6.27 23.08 -3.27
CA SER A 28 -5.31 23.52 -2.26
C SER A 28 -4.63 22.33 -1.60
N ALA A 29 -3.42 22.54 -1.08
CA ALA A 29 -2.70 21.51 -0.33
C ALA A 29 -3.51 20.97 0.87
N SER A 30 -4.31 21.79 1.51
CA SER A 30 -5.19 21.36 2.60
C SER A 30 -6.31 20.44 2.13
N ARG A 31 -6.84 20.68 0.92
CA ARG A 31 -7.88 19.81 0.32
C ARG A 31 -7.31 18.46 -0.07
N VAL A 32 -6.10 18.43 -0.66
CA VAL A 32 -5.38 17.20 -0.97
C VAL A 32 -5.07 16.41 0.30
N ARG A 33 -4.51 17.07 1.32
CA ARG A 33 -4.21 16.40 2.61
C ARG A 33 -5.45 15.79 3.24
N ARG A 34 -6.57 16.50 3.29
CA ARG A 34 -7.83 15.95 3.82
C ARG A 34 -8.31 14.72 3.06
N ALA A 35 -8.17 14.69 1.73
CA ALA A 35 -8.53 13.52 0.94
C ALA A 35 -7.62 12.32 1.27
N ILE A 36 -6.32 12.54 1.47
CA ILE A 36 -5.38 11.50 1.87
C ILE A 36 -5.67 11.00 3.30
N GLU A 37 -5.93 11.90 4.24
CA GLU A 37 -6.27 11.57 5.64
C GLU A 37 -7.58 10.79 5.76
N ALA A 38 -8.56 11.10 4.88
CA ALA A 38 -9.81 10.36 4.77
C ALA A 38 -9.68 9.02 4.00
N ASN A 39 -8.45 8.61 3.64
CA ASN A 39 -8.15 7.43 2.80
C ASN A 39 -8.88 7.43 1.44
N SER A 40 -9.27 8.61 0.96
CA SER A 40 -9.93 8.76 -0.33
C SER A 40 -8.91 8.99 -1.44
N LEU A 41 -8.23 7.88 -1.84
CA LEU A 41 -7.19 7.92 -2.88
C LEU A 41 -7.69 8.61 -4.16
N TRP A 42 -8.91 8.30 -4.61
CA TRP A 42 -9.45 8.83 -5.87
C TRP A 42 -9.65 10.33 -5.81
N GLN A 43 -10.18 10.86 -4.70
CA GLN A 43 -10.31 12.30 -4.51
C GLN A 43 -8.94 12.99 -4.46
N ALA A 44 -7.95 12.36 -3.84
CA ALA A 44 -6.59 12.90 -3.80
C ALA A 44 -5.95 12.93 -5.19
N ILE A 45 -6.05 11.84 -5.96
CA ILE A 45 -5.51 11.71 -7.32
C ILE A 45 -6.10 12.77 -8.25
N GLU A 46 -7.38 13.03 -8.17
CA GLU A 46 -8.04 14.03 -9.00
C GLU A 46 -7.59 15.46 -8.71
N LEU A 47 -7.05 15.72 -7.55
CA LEU A 47 -6.64 17.05 -7.10
C LEU A 47 -5.15 17.37 -7.33
N VAL A 48 -4.37 16.41 -7.83
CA VAL A 48 -2.91 16.56 -7.98
C VAL A 48 -2.47 16.28 -9.42
N PRO A 49 -1.29 16.78 -9.83
CA PRO A 49 -0.67 16.36 -11.08
C PRO A 49 -0.39 14.84 -11.08
N SER A 50 -0.49 14.21 -12.24
CA SER A 50 -0.28 12.76 -12.39
C SER A 50 1.10 12.31 -11.88
N SER A 51 2.12 13.15 -11.99
CA SER A 51 3.46 12.90 -11.46
C SER A 51 3.50 12.70 -9.92
N THR A 52 2.47 13.17 -9.20
CA THR A 52 2.37 13.06 -7.74
C THR A 52 1.68 11.75 -7.30
N ILE A 53 0.94 11.10 -8.20
CA ILE A 53 0.16 9.91 -7.90
C ILE A 53 1.00 8.77 -7.28
N PRO A 54 2.20 8.43 -7.80
CA PRO A 54 3.03 7.37 -7.22
C PRO A 54 3.38 7.61 -5.75
N TYR A 55 3.63 8.86 -5.37
CA TYR A 55 3.96 9.22 -3.99
C TYR A 55 2.75 9.07 -3.05
N ILE A 56 1.55 9.39 -3.52
CA ILE A 56 0.30 9.19 -2.75
C ILE A 56 0.07 7.69 -2.52
N ILE A 57 0.18 6.87 -3.56
CA ILE A 57 0.00 5.42 -3.48
C ILE A 57 1.02 4.81 -2.49
N ALA A 58 2.30 5.15 -2.62
CA ALA A 58 3.35 4.67 -1.73
C ALA A 58 3.13 5.11 -0.28
N HIS A 59 2.69 6.35 -0.06
CA HIS A 59 2.33 6.85 1.27
C HIS A 59 1.20 6.05 1.90
N LEU A 60 0.13 5.77 1.15
CA LEU A 60 -0.99 4.97 1.63
C LEU A 60 -0.58 3.52 1.93
N ALA A 61 0.25 2.90 1.09
CA ALA A 61 0.80 1.57 1.35
C ALA A 61 1.62 1.53 2.66
N THR A 62 2.49 2.52 2.86
CA THR A 62 3.29 2.65 4.08
C THR A 62 2.42 2.87 5.32
N ARG A 63 1.39 3.73 5.22
CA ARG A 63 0.43 3.95 6.30
C ARG A 63 -0.39 2.71 6.63
N ALA A 64 -0.76 1.92 5.62
CA ALA A 64 -1.50 0.69 5.83
C ALA A 64 -0.67 -0.33 6.65
N LEU A 65 0.60 -0.52 6.29
CA LEU A 65 1.51 -1.38 7.06
C LEU A 65 1.71 -0.85 8.50
N GLN A 66 1.82 0.46 8.67
CA GLN A 66 1.94 1.05 10.00
C GLN A 66 0.65 0.91 10.81
N ALA A 67 -0.51 1.11 10.21
CA ALA A 67 -1.80 0.95 10.88
C ALA A 67 -2.02 -0.51 11.30
N GLU A 68 -1.62 -1.47 10.47
CA GLU A 68 -1.62 -2.90 10.82
C GLU A 68 -0.70 -3.16 12.01
N LEU A 69 0.55 -2.68 11.97
CA LEU A 69 1.52 -2.84 13.06
C LEU A 69 1.04 -2.21 14.37
N ASP A 70 0.37 -1.06 14.29
CA ASP A 70 -0.14 -0.29 15.43
C ASP A 70 -1.44 -0.84 16.01
N THR A 71 -2.13 -1.73 15.29
CA THR A 71 -3.36 -2.38 15.75
C THR A 71 -3.03 -3.28 16.96
N THR A 72 -3.66 -3.00 18.11
CA THR A 72 -3.36 -3.64 19.39
C THR A 72 -4.66 -3.90 20.17
N PRO A 73 -4.89 -5.10 20.76
CA PRO A 73 -4.00 -6.27 20.75
C PRO A 73 -4.12 -7.08 19.45
N LYS A 74 -3.01 -7.73 19.03
CA LYS A 74 -3.00 -8.71 17.95
C LYS A 74 -2.52 -10.07 18.47
N PRO A 75 -3.38 -11.05 18.65
CA PRO A 75 -2.97 -12.35 19.17
C PRO A 75 -1.90 -13.02 18.30
N GLY A 76 -0.75 -13.35 18.90
CA GLY A 76 0.35 -14.04 18.23
C GLY A 76 1.20 -13.18 17.27
N LEU A 77 0.86 -11.93 17.03
CA LEU A 77 1.56 -11.01 16.13
C LEU A 77 2.21 -9.87 16.92
N VAL A 78 3.24 -9.25 16.30
CA VAL A 78 3.90 -8.08 16.88
C VAL A 78 2.93 -6.88 16.88
N ASP A 79 2.80 -6.23 18.02
CA ASP A 79 2.06 -4.97 18.17
C ASP A 79 2.77 -4.01 19.14
N LYS A 80 2.08 -2.96 19.61
CA LYS A 80 2.64 -1.98 20.56
C LYS A 80 2.84 -2.53 21.98
N ARG A 81 2.23 -3.64 22.33
CA ARG A 81 2.24 -4.22 23.68
C ARG A 81 3.24 -5.34 23.85
N ASP A 82 3.32 -6.22 22.84
CA ASP A 82 4.21 -7.38 22.89
C ASP A 82 4.63 -7.85 21.47
N ASN A 83 5.53 -8.81 21.44
CA ASN A 83 6.09 -9.35 20.21
C ASN A 83 5.33 -10.58 19.69
N GLY A 84 4.19 -10.94 20.29
CA GLY A 84 3.44 -12.13 19.92
C GLY A 84 4.29 -13.41 20.04
N ALA A 85 4.30 -14.21 18.99
CA ALA A 85 5.09 -15.44 18.92
C ALA A 85 6.57 -15.21 18.52
N HIS A 86 6.98 -13.98 18.24
CA HIS A 86 8.30 -13.66 17.69
C HIS A 86 9.32 -13.33 18.80
N ARG A 87 10.53 -13.89 18.66
CA ARG A 87 11.66 -13.63 19.57
C ARG A 87 12.72 -12.74 18.94
N ASP A 88 12.66 -12.56 17.64
CA ASP A 88 13.65 -11.90 16.79
C ASP A 88 13.21 -10.55 16.25
N MET A 89 11.96 -10.14 16.51
CA MET A 89 11.44 -8.86 16.04
C MET A 89 10.51 -8.22 17.07
N ASP A 90 10.51 -6.90 17.10
CA ASP A 90 9.67 -6.03 17.91
C ASP A 90 9.03 -4.94 17.05
N HIS A 91 8.14 -4.15 17.64
CA HIS A 91 7.45 -3.03 16.97
C HIS A 91 8.45 -2.02 16.37
N ALA A 92 9.55 -1.69 17.07
CA ALA A 92 10.51 -0.72 16.58
C ALA A 92 11.30 -1.24 15.37
N LEU A 93 11.66 -2.52 15.36
CA LEU A 93 12.32 -3.19 14.23
C LEU A 93 11.40 -3.19 13.01
N MET A 94 10.14 -3.58 13.20
CA MET A 94 9.15 -3.59 12.11
C MET A 94 8.91 -2.18 11.56
N LEU A 95 8.85 -1.15 12.41
CA LEU A 95 8.71 0.24 11.95
C LEU A 95 9.93 0.70 11.12
N ARG A 96 11.17 0.29 11.49
CA ARG A 96 12.36 0.57 10.67
C ARG A 96 12.25 -0.09 9.30
N SER A 97 11.78 -1.32 9.25
CA SER A 97 11.54 -2.05 8.01
C SER A 97 10.52 -1.33 7.11
N ILE A 98 9.37 -0.91 7.65
CA ILE A 98 8.36 -0.15 6.89
C ILE A 98 8.97 1.10 6.24
N ARG A 99 9.79 1.85 7.00
CA ARG A 99 10.47 3.04 6.50
C ARG A 99 11.45 2.72 5.38
N ALA A 100 12.18 1.62 5.48
CA ALA A 100 13.12 1.17 4.46
C ALA A 100 12.40 0.75 3.16
N LEU A 101 11.19 0.23 3.24
CA LEU A 101 10.39 -0.18 2.08
C LEU A 101 9.74 0.98 1.33
N HIS A 102 9.52 2.12 1.97
CA HIS A 102 8.80 3.26 1.38
C HIS A 102 9.34 3.73 0.02
N PRO A 103 10.66 3.93 -0.19
CA PRO A 103 11.20 4.34 -1.50
C PRO A 103 10.90 3.35 -2.62
N TYR A 104 10.82 2.07 -2.28
CA TYR A 104 10.54 1.01 -3.25
C TYR A 104 9.06 0.95 -3.62
N PHE A 105 8.16 1.24 -2.69
CA PHE A 105 6.74 1.44 -3.02
C PHE A 105 6.55 2.62 -3.98
N ILE A 106 7.31 3.70 -3.86
CA ILE A 106 7.29 4.80 -4.84
C ILE A 106 7.68 4.28 -6.23
N ARG A 107 8.78 3.53 -6.34
CA ARG A 107 9.25 2.98 -7.63
C ARG A 107 8.27 1.98 -8.24
N LEU A 108 7.66 1.12 -7.43
CA LEU A 108 6.63 0.18 -7.87
C LEU A 108 5.36 0.92 -8.34
N ALA A 109 4.94 1.96 -7.61
CA ALA A 109 3.83 2.82 -8.02
C ALA A 109 4.12 3.56 -9.33
N GLN A 110 5.36 4.03 -9.53
CA GLN A 110 5.80 4.64 -10.79
C GLN A 110 5.70 3.65 -11.96
N LEU A 111 6.11 2.39 -11.76
CA LEU A 111 5.93 1.35 -12.77
C LEU A 111 4.45 1.16 -13.13
N GLY A 112 3.57 1.04 -12.14
CA GLY A 112 2.13 0.92 -12.34
C GLY A 112 1.52 2.13 -13.04
N CYS A 113 1.94 3.34 -12.67
CA CYS A 113 1.51 4.58 -13.32
C CYS A 113 2.07 4.76 -14.74
N SER A 114 3.13 4.05 -15.10
CA SER A 114 3.68 4.09 -16.47
C SER A 114 3.03 3.07 -17.39
N SER A 115 2.61 1.93 -16.85
CA SER A 115 1.95 0.84 -17.58
C SER A 115 1.13 -0.04 -16.65
N PRO A 116 -0.09 -0.43 -17.02
CA PRO A 116 -0.86 -1.43 -16.28
C PRO A 116 -0.17 -2.81 -16.23
N GLN A 117 0.72 -3.08 -17.17
CA GLN A 117 1.53 -4.31 -17.26
C GLN A 117 3.00 -3.96 -17.48
N PRO A 118 3.71 -3.49 -16.44
CA PRO A 118 5.11 -3.15 -16.56
C PRO A 118 5.99 -4.39 -16.82
N PRO A 119 7.23 -4.23 -17.31
CA PRO A 119 8.16 -5.34 -17.52
C PRO A 119 8.35 -6.17 -16.24
N HIS A 120 8.28 -7.51 -16.36
CA HIS A 120 8.42 -8.42 -15.21
C HIS A 120 9.77 -8.25 -14.52
N ASP A 121 10.84 -8.13 -15.29
CA ASP A 121 12.20 -8.01 -14.76
C ASP A 121 12.38 -6.75 -13.91
N ASP A 122 11.71 -5.65 -14.24
CA ASP A 122 11.73 -4.44 -13.44
C ASP A 122 11.01 -4.64 -12.08
N ILE A 123 9.87 -5.35 -12.09
CA ILE A 123 9.15 -5.69 -10.86
C ILE A 123 10.04 -6.53 -9.95
N VAL A 124 10.66 -7.59 -10.51
CA VAL A 124 11.55 -8.50 -9.78
C VAL A 124 12.77 -7.76 -9.24
N ARG A 125 13.41 -6.94 -10.07
CA ARG A 125 14.59 -6.16 -9.67
C ARG A 125 14.29 -5.22 -8.50
N ILE A 126 13.20 -4.45 -8.58
CA ILE A 126 12.79 -3.55 -7.49
C ILE A 126 12.42 -4.35 -6.23
N GLY A 127 11.76 -5.50 -6.38
CA GLY A 127 11.41 -6.38 -5.27
C GLY A 127 12.64 -6.93 -4.54
N ILE A 128 13.68 -7.37 -5.27
CA ILE A 128 14.94 -7.85 -4.71
C ILE A 128 15.69 -6.71 -3.98
N GLU A 129 15.74 -5.52 -4.56
CA GLU A 129 16.36 -4.35 -3.94
C GLU A 129 15.62 -3.95 -2.66
N ALA A 130 14.27 -3.98 -2.66
CA ALA A 130 13.45 -3.72 -1.49
C ALA A 130 13.67 -4.76 -0.38
N GLU A 131 13.73 -6.04 -0.73
CA GLU A 131 14.02 -7.12 0.22
C GLU A 131 15.41 -6.93 0.86
N ARG A 132 16.41 -6.57 0.07
CA ARG A 132 17.76 -6.26 0.58
C ARG A 132 17.73 -5.09 1.57
N ALA A 133 17.07 -3.99 1.21
CA ALA A 133 16.95 -2.82 2.09
C ALA A 133 16.21 -3.14 3.40
N MET A 134 15.20 -4.01 3.34
CA MET A 134 14.52 -4.54 4.52
C MET A 134 15.50 -5.29 5.43
N PHE A 135 16.27 -6.23 4.89
CA PHE A 135 17.26 -7.00 5.66
C PHE A 135 18.37 -6.12 6.24
N GLU A 136 18.87 -5.15 5.49
CA GLU A 136 19.85 -4.17 5.97
C GLU A 136 19.30 -3.36 7.15
N ALA A 137 18.06 -2.86 7.05
CA ALA A 137 17.42 -2.07 8.09
C ALA A 137 17.09 -2.86 9.36
N THR A 138 16.97 -4.19 9.24
CA THR A 138 16.54 -5.09 10.32
C THR A 138 17.66 -5.98 10.87
N GLY A 139 18.90 -5.82 10.38
CA GLY A 139 20.02 -6.68 10.78
C GLY A 139 19.85 -8.14 10.34
N GLY A 140 19.21 -8.38 9.21
CA GLY A 140 19.00 -9.71 8.64
C GLY A 140 17.69 -10.40 9.05
N VAL A 141 16.83 -9.71 9.82
CA VAL A 141 15.53 -10.28 10.23
C VAL A 141 14.49 -10.09 9.13
N ASN A 142 13.79 -11.17 8.77
CA ASN A 142 12.69 -11.14 7.80
C ASN A 142 11.40 -10.64 8.45
N THR A 143 11.11 -9.37 8.34
CA THR A 143 9.91 -8.75 8.91
C THR A 143 8.72 -8.75 7.97
N TYR A 144 8.91 -8.34 6.70
CA TYR A 144 7.81 -8.04 5.76
C TYR A 144 7.96 -8.67 4.37
N LYS A 145 8.77 -9.72 4.18
CA LYS A 145 8.98 -10.32 2.84
C LYS A 145 7.68 -10.73 2.14
N GLY A 146 6.76 -11.40 2.86
CA GLY A 146 5.45 -11.78 2.33
C GLY A 146 4.56 -10.57 2.04
N ALA A 147 4.52 -9.62 2.97
CA ALA A 147 3.77 -8.37 2.80
C ALA A 147 4.35 -7.50 1.68
N LEU A 148 5.68 -7.44 1.52
CA LEU A 148 6.33 -6.73 0.41
C LEU A 148 5.87 -7.27 -0.95
N PHE A 149 5.79 -8.58 -1.12
CA PHE A 149 5.27 -9.20 -2.35
C PHE A 149 3.82 -8.79 -2.60
N SER A 150 2.94 -8.98 -1.63
CA SER A 150 1.50 -8.69 -1.76
C SER A 150 1.23 -7.20 -1.96
N MET A 151 1.84 -6.35 -1.14
CA MET A 151 1.70 -4.88 -1.24
C MET A 151 2.35 -4.34 -2.52
N GLY A 152 3.47 -4.92 -2.96
CA GLY A 152 4.13 -4.54 -4.21
C GLY A 152 3.20 -4.72 -5.42
N LEU A 153 2.54 -5.87 -5.52
CA LEU A 153 1.56 -6.11 -6.59
C LEU A 153 0.35 -5.17 -6.48
N ALA A 154 -0.15 -4.94 -5.26
CA ALA A 154 -1.27 -4.03 -5.03
C ALA A 154 -0.91 -2.57 -5.40
N VAL A 155 0.29 -2.12 -5.08
CA VAL A 155 0.81 -0.77 -5.40
C VAL A 155 0.92 -0.58 -6.93
N ILE A 156 1.43 -1.59 -7.66
CA ILE A 156 1.49 -1.55 -9.13
C ILE A 156 0.08 -1.50 -9.71
N ALA A 157 -0.82 -2.38 -9.23
CA ALA A 157 -2.20 -2.42 -9.69
C ALA A 157 -2.95 -1.09 -9.41
N ALA A 158 -2.70 -0.47 -8.25
CA ALA A 158 -3.26 0.83 -7.91
C ALA A 158 -2.77 1.94 -8.85
N GLY A 159 -1.49 1.91 -9.25
CA GLY A 159 -0.95 2.82 -10.26
C GLY A 159 -1.65 2.68 -11.61
N GLY A 160 -1.84 1.46 -12.07
CA GLY A 160 -2.58 1.17 -13.32
C GLY A 160 -4.06 1.55 -13.22
N ALA A 161 -4.72 1.25 -12.09
CA ALA A 161 -6.10 1.65 -11.84
C ALA A 161 -6.27 3.17 -11.80
N ALA A 162 -5.30 3.90 -11.26
CA ALA A 162 -5.30 5.36 -11.26
C ALA A 162 -5.26 5.96 -12.66
N LEU A 163 -4.49 5.36 -13.59
CA LEU A 163 -4.46 5.77 -14.99
C LEU A 163 -5.79 5.55 -15.71
N CYS A 164 -6.44 4.43 -15.42
CA CYS A 164 -7.68 4.01 -16.08
C CYS A 164 -8.95 4.51 -15.36
N HIS A 165 -8.83 5.18 -14.22
CA HIS A 165 -9.94 5.56 -13.33
C HIS A 165 -10.89 4.39 -13.00
N ASN A 166 -10.34 3.17 -12.87
CA ASN A 166 -11.10 1.94 -12.66
C ASN A 166 -10.56 1.08 -11.51
N THR A 167 -11.23 1.15 -10.36
CA THR A 167 -10.88 0.37 -9.16
C THR A 167 -11.28 -1.09 -9.26
N ASN A 168 -12.33 -1.41 -10.03
CA ASN A 168 -12.84 -2.78 -10.15
C ASN A 168 -11.85 -3.70 -10.86
N ALA A 169 -10.87 -3.12 -11.57
CA ALA A 169 -9.82 -3.87 -12.24
C ALA A 169 -8.66 -4.29 -11.32
N MET A 170 -8.61 -3.87 -10.05
CA MET A 170 -7.46 -4.13 -9.18
C MET A 170 -7.22 -5.62 -8.95
N SER A 171 -8.25 -6.38 -8.63
CA SER A 171 -8.14 -7.84 -8.40
C SER A 171 -7.60 -8.56 -9.64
N SER A 172 -8.17 -8.30 -10.81
CA SER A 172 -7.71 -8.90 -12.08
C SER A 172 -6.32 -8.44 -12.48
N SER A 173 -5.95 -7.19 -12.22
CA SER A 173 -4.59 -6.69 -12.45
C SER A 173 -3.56 -7.39 -11.55
N ILE A 174 -3.87 -7.59 -10.28
CA ILE A 174 -3.01 -8.34 -9.34
C ILE A 174 -2.85 -9.78 -9.83
N ALA A 175 -3.94 -10.46 -10.23
CA ALA A 175 -3.89 -11.82 -10.76
C ALA A 175 -3.01 -11.92 -12.00
N ALA A 176 -3.16 -10.99 -12.95
CA ALA A 176 -2.35 -10.93 -14.17
C ALA A 176 -0.86 -10.71 -13.89
N LEU A 177 -0.52 -9.82 -12.95
CA LEU A 177 0.85 -9.59 -12.50
C LEU A 177 1.42 -10.85 -11.83
N ALA A 178 0.67 -11.47 -10.91
CA ALA A 178 1.09 -12.63 -10.14
C ALA A 178 1.27 -13.88 -11.01
N SER A 179 0.50 -14.04 -12.09
CA SER A 179 0.61 -15.17 -13.01
C SER A 179 1.98 -15.29 -13.68
N ARG A 180 2.72 -14.18 -13.76
CA ARG A 180 4.05 -14.08 -14.37
C ARG A 180 5.19 -14.58 -13.46
N PHE A 181 4.92 -14.76 -12.16
CA PHE A 181 5.92 -15.30 -11.23
C PHE A 181 5.92 -16.84 -11.27
N PRO A 182 7.09 -17.48 -11.32
CA PRO A 182 7.19 -18.94 -11.29
C PRO A 182 6.76 -19.48 -9.91
N VAL A 183 6.27 -20.72 -9.90
CA VAL A 183 6.05 -21.46 -8.64
C VAL A 183 7.40 -21.91 -8.12
N THR A 184 7.88 -21.30 -7.04
CA THR A 184 9.11 -21.72 -6.35
C THR A 184 8.82 -22.83 -5.37
N LYS A 185 9.51 -24.00 -5.55
CA LYS A 185 9.53 -25.10 -4.57
C LYS A 185 10.66 -24.83 -3.55
N GLY A 186 10.44 -25.16 -2.26
CA GLY A 186 11.51 -25.16 -1.26
C GLY A 186 11.66 -23.86 -0.44
N THR A 187 10.63 -23.03 -0.34
CA THR A 187 10.59 -21.93 0.65
C THR A 187 9.88 -22.37 1.93
N HIS A 188 10.20 -21.76 3.09
CA HIS A 188 9.50 -22.05 4.37
C HIS A 188 7.98 -21.92 4.21
N GLY A 189 7.49 -20.98 3.39
CA GLY A 189 6.08 -20.87 3.04
C GLY A 189 5.55 -22.06 2.23
N SER A 190 6.37 -22.72 1.38
CA SER A 190 5.95 -23.90 0.62
C SER A 190 5.91 -25.15 1.48
N GLU A 191 6.74 -25.24 2.51
CA GLU A 191 6.73 -26.34 3.48
C GLU A 191 5.54 -26.24 4.43
N ALA A 192 5.23 -25.05 4.94
CA ALA A 192 4.02 -24.76 5.72
C ALA A 192 2.74 -25.06 4.92
N LYS A 193 2.71 -24.67 3.64
CA LYS A 193 1.63 -24.95 2.69
C LYS A 193 1.37 -26.45 2.51
N THR A 194 2.44 -27.22 2.38
CA THR A 194 2.33 -28.70 2.20
C THR A 194 1.80 -29.39 3.46
N LYS A 195 2.09 -28.83 4.64
CA LYS A 195 1.62 -29.39 5.92
C LYS A 195 0.19 -29.02 6.28
N ALA A 196 -0.28 -27.83 5.87
CA ALA A 196 -1.56 -27.25 6.31
C ALA A 196 -2.60 -27.10 5.20
N CYS A 197 -2.35 -27.54 3.97
CA CYS A 197 -3.20 -27.30 2.77
C CYS A 197 -3.54 -25.83 2.49
N LEU A 198 -2.78 -24.88 3.04
CA LEU A 198 -3.06 -23.45 2.91
C LEU A 198 -2.54 -22.87 1.58
N LYS A 199 -3.28 -21.92 1.01
CA LYS A 199 -2.83 -21.15 -0.15
C LYS A 199 -1.70 -20.22 0.27
N GLY A 200 -0.56 -20.23 -0.44
CA GLY A 200 0.54 -19.30 -0.22
C GLY A 200 0.24 -17.90 -0.77
N ALA A 201 1.10 -16.90 -0.45
CA ALA A 201 0.96 -15.53 -0.94
C ALA A 201 0.85 -15.45 -2.47
N LEU A 202 1.62 -16.25 -3.22
CA LEU A 202 1.56 -16.31 -4.67
C LEU A 202 0.22 -16.88 -5.18
N ASP A 203 -0.34 -17.91 -4.53
CA ASP A 203 -1.61 -18.50 -4.95
C ASP A 203 -2.77 -17.53 -4.71
N ASN A 204 -2.78 -16.85 -3.57
CA ASN A 204 -3.76 -15.81 -3.27
C ASN A 204 -3.64 -14.63 -4.25
N ALA A 205 -2.42 -14.22 -4.60
CA ALA A 205 -2.20 -13.17 -5.59
C ALA A 205 -2.67 -13.59 -7.00
N ARG A 206 -2.45 -14.85 -7.41
CA ARG A 206 -2.93 -15.40 -8.68
C ARG A 206 -4.45 -15.50 -8.76
N ASP A 207 -5.10 -15.70 -7.62
CA ASP A 207 -6.56 -15.61 -7.46
C ASP A 207 -7.05 -14.14 -7.34
N GLY A 208 -6.15 -13.15 -7.50
CA GLY A 208 -6.46 -11.72 -7.40
C GLY A 208 -6.88 -11.29 -6.00
N TYR A 209 -6.50 -12.03 -4.95
CA TYR A 209 -6.98 -11.82 -3.58
C TYR A 209 -8.50 -11.75 -3.50
N ARG A 210 -9.20 -12.64 -4.19
CA ARG A 210 -10.65 -12.61 -4.35
C ARG A 210 -11.38 -12.48 -3.02
N MET A 211 -11.02 -13.28 -2.01
CA MET A 211 -11.63 -13.19 -0.67
C MET A 211 -11.44 -11.83 -0.01
N LEU A 212 -10.32 -11.15 -0.26
CA LEU A 212 -10.11 -9.79 0.24
C LEU A 212 -11.14 -8.82 -0.35
N PHE A 213 -11.33 -8.84 -1.67
CA PHE A 213 -12.21 -7.89 -2.35
C PHE A 213 -13.70 -8.23 -2.21
N GLU A 214 -14.06 -9.53 -2.20
CA GLU A 214 -15.46 -9.96 -2.18
C GLU A 214 -16.05 -10.12 -0.77
N ALA A 215 -15.22 -10.34 0.26
CA ALA A 215 -15.72 -10.64 1.59
C ALA A 215 -15.12 -9.76 2.70
N TRP A 216 -13.78 -9.63 2.76
CA TRP A 216 -13.15 -9.01 3.93
C TRP A 216 -13.16 -7.49 3.86
N LEU A 217 -12.93 -6.92 2.67
CA LEU A 217 -13.00 -5.46 2.47
C LEU A 217 -14.44 -4.94 2.65
N PRO A 218 -15.49 -5.51 2.03
CA PRO A 218 -16.87 -5.12 2.31
C PRO A 218 -17.27 -5.23 3.78
N PHE A 219 -16.79 -6.27 4.48
CA PHE A 219 -17.02 -6.40 5.91
C PHE A 219 -16.34 -5.27 6.70
N TYR A 220 -15.08 -4.96 6.38
CA TYR A 220 -14.34 -3.86 6.99
C TYR A 220 -15.07 -2.51 6.76
N GLU A 221 -15.48 -2.25 5.52
CA GLU A 221 -16.20 -1.03 5.15
C GLU A 221 -17.52 -0.89 5.94
N THR A 222 -18.28 -1.97 6.09
CA THR A 222 -19.50 -1.98 6.94
C THR A 222 -19.18 -1.62 8.40
N CYS A 223 -18.07 -2.13 8.95
CA CYS A 223 -17.66 -1.78 10.31
C CYS A 223 -17.25 -0.29 10.42
N VAL A 224 -16.55 0.23 9.41
CA VAL A 224 -16.15 1.65 9.38
C VAL A 224 -17.36 2.57 9.24
N GLU A 225 -18.31 2.25 8.37
CA GLU A 225 -19.56 3.00 8.19
C GLU A 225 -20.40 3.04 9.48
N SER A 226 -20.34 1.96 10.26
CA SER A 226 -20.99 1.87 11.58
C SER A 226 -20.20 2.57 12.70
N ALA A 227 -19.10 3.26 12.37
CA ALA A 227 -18.17 3.88 13.31
C ALA A 227 -17.65 2.90 14.40
N ASP A 228 -17.48 1.62 14.04
CA ASP A 228 -17.01 0.60 14.96
C ASP A 228 -15.50 0.82 15.26
N PRO A 229 -15.12 1.10 16.52
CA PRO A 229 -13.72 1.35 16.88
C PRO A 229 -12.83 0.11 16.73
N TYR A 230 -13.41 -1.07 16.59
CA TYR A 230 -12.73 -2.37 16.44
C TYR A 230 -12.79 -2.93 15.01
N ALA A 231 -13.08 -2.10 14.01
CA ALA A 231 -13.21 -2.54 12.61
C ALA A 231 -12.00 -3.36 12.13
N LEU A 232 -10.77 -2.87 12.36
CA LEU A 232 -9.54 -3.59 12.01
C LEU A 232 -9.39 -4.91 12.78
N HIS A 233 -9.64 -4.92 14.09
CA HIS A 233 -9.54 -6.12 14.92
C HIS A 233 -10.53 -7.20 14.48
N LYS A 234 -11.78 -6.82 14.24
CA LYS A 234 -12.82 -7.76 13.78
C LYS A 234 -12.49 -8.34 12.42
N THR A 235 -12.00 -7.51 11.51
CA THR A 235 -11.58 -7.96 10.18
C THR A 235 -10.37 -8.90 10.27
N LEU A 236 -9.37 -8.56 11.07
CA LEU A 236 -8.20 -9.42 11.30
C LEU A 236 -8.61 -10.79 11.86
N LEU A 237 -9.43 -10.81 12.91
CA LEU A 237 -9.91 -12.07 13.50
C LEU A 237 -10.70 -12.90 12.50
N ARG A 238 -11.55 -12.27 11.67
CA ARG A 238 -12.29 -12.96 10.61
C ARG A 238 -11.36 -13.59 9.57
N ILE A 239 -10.28 -12.88 9.18
CA ILE A 239 -9.25 -13.43 8.28
C ILE A 239 -8.54 -14.61 8.94
N MET A 240 -8.12 -14.48 10.20
CA MET A 240 -7.44 -15.55 10.93
C MET A 240 -8.33 -16.80 11.03
N CYS A 241 -9.59 -16.67 11.42
CA CYS A 241 -10.53 -17.80 11.47
C CYS A 241 -10.71 -18.49 10.10
N ALA A 242 -10.74 -17.72 9.01
CA ALA A 242 -10.88 -18.28 7.66
C ALA A 242 -9.60 -18.95 7.12
N LEU A 243 -8.48 -18.82 7.81
CA LEU A 243 -7.22 -19.48 7.46
C LEU A 243 -6.97 -20.74 8.30
N ASP A 244 -7.72 -20.93 9.40
CA ASP A 244 -7.61 -22.09 10.29
C ASP A 244 -8.55 -23.26 9.88
N ASP A 245 -9.53 -23.01 8.99
CA ASP A 245 -10.44 -24.00 8.39
C ASP A 245 -9.83 -24.62 7.10
#